data_f61c53ae6ce18f137b8fbdde2ed30c7b
#
_entry.id   f61c53ae6ce18f137b8fbdde2ed30c7b
#
_cell.length_a   1.000
_cell.length_b   1.000
_cell.length_c   1.000
_cell.angle_alpha   90.00
_cell.angle_beta   90.00
_cell.angle_gamma   90.00
#
_symmetry.space_group_name_H-M   'P 1'
#
loop_
_entity.id
_entity.type
_entity.pdbx_description
1 polymer ?
#
loop_
_entity_poly.entity_id
_entity_poly.type
_entity_poly.pdbx_seq_one_letter_code
_entity_poly.pdbx_strand_id
1 'polypeptide(L)'
;MFNRFITHSASFFLSLTVFIISLPGHAESLTDTAEYQQISELIREPLTLSVTLNNGQPAILDAFVTRPVSKKPLPVVLITNGTTGTAEFDRWTLNPNRYSSTAIAFARHGYAAVVVLREGYGQSSGAAEYTGHSCIQPFHLQAGEQDVQNMVAALEAVRRNSWASADNAMLVGMSAGGFAAIATGATNPPGVKAVINFDGGRGAIDGKSLCDKTGLMKTYEQYGKTAKLPSLWLYAKNDKSFPPDMGREMFNAYQQSKNPAQFIVMPSYGKDGHVFMDSAPESFWWNTVAAFLEQNHQPFQEIIKLPVVNLIEPPALNVAGKKAFSEYESTQRYEKAFATDPDGDWGAAYWARNSQEAAATALSICTKEQRRGAPKCAVYAINNNYASEKTR
;
A
#
# COMPACT_ATOMS: atom_id res chain seq x y z
N MET A 1 -75.35 11.27 -46.92
CA MET A 1 -76.24 12.13 -46.19
C MET A 1 -75.60 12.76 -45.02
N PHE A 2 -75.49 14.06 -44.97
CA PHE A 2 -75.33 14.94 -43.82
C PHE A 2 -74.07 14.76 -42.92
N ASN A 3 -73.39 15.75 -42.47
CA ASN A 3 -73.19 17.18 -42.77
C ASN A 3 -72.03 17.62 -41.91
N ARG A 4 -71.22 18.49 -42.42
CA ARG A 4 -70.17 19.30 -41.81
C ARG A 4 -70.60 19.95 -40.48
N PHE A 5 -69.62 20.07 -39.56
CA PHE A 5 -69.40 21.39 -38.89
C PHE A 5 -67.92 21.58 -38.57
N ILE A 6 -67.42 22.68 -39.14
CA ILE A 6 -66.05 23.21 -38.89
C ILE A 6 -66.20 24.15 -37.69
N THR A 7 -65.40 23.99 -36.68
CA THR A 7 -65.14 25.01 -35.66
C THR A 7 -63.65 25.29 -35.55
N HIS A 8 -63.31 26.51 -35.96
CA HIS A 8 -61.98 27.07 -35.77
C HIS A 8 -61.78 27.41 -34.29
N SER A 9 -60.73 26.87 -33.68
CA SER A 9 -60.19 27.33 -32.39
C SER A 9 -58.83 27.90 -32.62
N ALA A 10 -58.66 29.15 -32.42
CA ALA A 10 -57.43 29.90 -32.46
C ALA A 10 -56.58 29.50 -31.18
N SER A 11 -55.45 28.87 -31.40
CA SER A 11 -54.51 28.60 -30.32
C SER A 11 -53.53 29.78 -30.18
N PHE A 12 -53.69 30.52 -29.10
CA PHE A 12 -52.70 31.49 -28.64
C PHE A 12 -51.47 30.78 -28.15
N PHE A 13 -50.36 30.88 -28.89
CA PHE A 13 -49.05 30.49 -28.39
C PHE A 13 -48.51 31.56 -27.45
N LEU A 14 -48.53 31.27 -26.15
CA LEU A 14 -47.85 32.07 -25.14
C LEU A 14 -46.40 31.59 -25.07
N SER A 15 -45.47 32.33 -25.68
CA SER A 15 -44.04 32.06 -25.59
C SER A 15 -43.56 32.41 -24.19
N LEU A 16 -43.35 31.38 -23.37
CA LEU A 16 -42.71 31.51 -22.06
C LEU A 16 -41.19 31.52 -22.27
N THR A 17 -40.61 32.73 -22.31
CA THR A 17 -39.17 32.91 -22.34
C THR A 17 -38.62 32.60 -20.94
N VAL A 18 -38.08 31.37 -20.76
CA VAL A 18 -37.37 31.03 -19.55
C VAL A 18 -35.99 31.69 -19.59
N PHE A 19 -35.84 32.75 -18.81
CA PHE A 19 -34.53 33.32 -18.50
C PHE A 19 -33.79 32.32 -17.59
N ILE A 20 -32.87 31.55 -18.16
CA ILE A 20 -31.89 30.79 -17.38
C ILE A 20 -30.90 31.82 -16.85
N ILE A 21 -31.10 32.25 -15.60
CA ILE A 21 -30.07 32.96 -14.86
C ILE A 21 -29.00 31.92 -14.52
N SER A 22 -27.91 31.93 -15.29
CA SER A 22 -26.69 31.21 -14.93
C SER A 22 -26.12 31.91 -13.69
N LEU A 23 -26.42 31.38 -12.52
CA LEU A 23 -25.65 31.67 -11.34
C LEU A 23 -24.21 31.11 -11.61
N PRO A 24 -23.16 31.90 -11.39
CA PRO A 24 -21.83 31.37 -11.41
C PRO A 24 -21.78 30.31 -10.28
N GLY A 25 -21.85 29.06 -10.66
CA GLY A 25 -21.51 27.98 -9.76
C GLY A 25 -20.08 28.25 -9.29
N HIS A 26 -19.93 28.65 -8.05
CA HIS A 26 -18.67 28.48 -7.39
C HIS A 26 -18.39 26.97 -7.46
N ALA A 27 -17.45 26.59 -8.32
CA ALA A 27 -16.80 25.30 -8.21
C ALA A 27 -16.14 25.37 -6.83
N GLU A 28 -16.81 24.89 -5.79
CA GLU A 28 -16.15 24.53 -4.56
C GLU A 28 -15.04 23.56 -4.97
N SER A 29 -13.84 24.04 -4.84
CA SER A 29 -12.63 23.29 -5.05
C SER A 29 -12.76 22.01 -4.23
N LEU A 30 -12.75 20.86 -4.91
CA LEU A 30 -12.69 19.53 -4.28
C LEU A 30 -11.38 19.30 -3.47
N THR A 31 -10.67 20.40 -3.17
CA THR A 31 -9.42 20.40 -2.40
C THR A 31 -9.63 20.41 -0.88
N ASP A 32 -10.85 20.51 -0.37
CA ASP A 32 -11.09 20.73 1.07
C ASP A 32 -11.48 19.47 1.86
N THR A 33 -11.48 18.28 1.26
CA THR A 33 -11.82 17.03 1.97
C THR A 33 -10.79 15.90 1.90
N ALA A 34 -9.71 16.05 1.17
CA ALA A 34 -8.57 15.15 1.31
C ALA A 34 -7.84 15.53 2.61
N GLU A 35 -7.88 14.65 3.61
CA GLU A 35 -7.10 14.80 4.85
C GLU A 35 -5.61 14.83 4.52
N TYR A 36 -5.11 16.01 4.29
CA TYR A 36 -3.73 16.29 3.96
C TYR A 36 -2.89 16.03 5.21
N GLN A 37 -2.18 14.91 5.23
CA GLN A 37 -1.27 14.63 6.34
C GLN A 37 0.14 15.02 5.94
N GLN A 38 0.63 16.04 6.59
CA GLN A 38 2.02 16.44 6.44
C GLN A 38 2.85 15.92 7.60
N ILE A 39 3.84 15.08 7.29
CA ILE A 39 4.88 14.66 8.23
C ILE A 39 6.16 15.39 7.82
N SER A 40 6.51 16.46 8.54
CA SER A 40 7.62 17.30 8.12
C SER A 40 7.41 17.85 6.70
N GLU A 41 8.31 17.56 5.77
CA GLU A 41 8.24 17.94 4.34
C GLU A 41 7.63 16.85 3.46
N LEU A 42 6.99 15.83 4.05
CA LEU A 42 6.31 14.76 3.34
C LEU A 42 4.80 15.04 3.25
N ILE A 43 4.26 14.87 2.06
CA ILE A 43 2.83 14.84 1.77
C ILE A 43 2.39 13.38 1.78
N ARG A 44 1.30 13.10 2.49
CA ARG A 44 0.66 11.78 2.53
C ARG A 44 -0.82 11.95 2.19
N GLU A 45 -1.27 11.28 1.13
CA GLU A 45 -2.65 11.44 0.64
C GLU A 45 -3.19 10.14 0.03
N PRO A 46 -4.49 9.83 0.25
CA PRO A 46 -5.13 8.70 -0.42
C PRO A 46 -5.24 8.96 -1.92
N LEU A 47 -5.16 7.89 -2.70
CA LEU A 47 -5.38 7.91 -4.15
C LEU A 47 -6.40 6.84 -4.54
N THR A 48 -7.25 7.20 -5.48
CA THR A 48 -8.10 6.25 -6.20
C THR A 48 -7.67 6.24 -7.65
N LEU A 49 -7.05 5.14 -8.09
CA LEU A 49 -6.54 5.03 -9.44
C LEU A 49 -7.60 4.41 -10.36
N SER A 50 -8.23 5.23 -11.18
CA SER A 50 -9.07 4.74 -12.28
C SER A 50 -8.17 4.29 -13.43
N VAL A 51 -8.21 3.01 -13.77
CA VAL A 51 -7.34 2.37 -14.75
C VAL A 51 -8.15 1.61 -15.80
N THR A 52 -7.51 1.34 -16.94
CA THR A 52 -7.99 0.38 -17.93
C THR A 52 -6.98 -0.74 -18.01
N LEU A 53 -7.42 -1.96 -17.75
CA LEU A 53 -6.58 -3.15 -17.85
C LEU A 53 -6.31 -3.51 -19.32
N ASN A 54 -5.28 -4.31 -19.57
CA ASN A 54 -4.91 -4.69 -20.94
C ASN A 54 -6.03 -5.43 -21.73
N ASN A 55 -6.97 -6.04 -21.00
CA ASN A 55 -8.16 -6.66 -21.59
C ASN A 55 -9.27 -5.64 -21.94
N GLY A 56 -9.02 -4.33 -21.75
CA GLY A 56 -9.97 -3.24 -21.99
C GLY A 56 -10.98 -3.01 -20.86
N GLN A 57 -10.95 -3.78 -19.78
CA GLN A 57 -11.87 -3.61 -18.67
C GLN A 57 -11.45 -2.43 -17.77
N PRO A 58 -12.39 -1.58 -17.35
CA PRO A 58 -12.12 -0.55 -16.36
C PRO A 58 -11.95 -1.21 -14.98
N ALA A 59 -11.01 -0.68 -14.20
CA ALA A 59 -10.81 -1.08 -12.81
C ALA A 59 -10.51 0.16 -11.95
N ILE A 60 -10.75 0.01 -10.65
CA ILE A 60 -10.38 0.99 -9.63
C ILE A 60 -9.37 0.30 -8.73
N LEU A 61 -8.21 0.92 -8.51
CA LEU A 61 -7.21 0.44 -7.58
C LEU A 61 -7.07 1.40 -6.40
N ASP A 62 -7.16 0.84 -5.20
CA ASP A 62 -6.99 1.53 -3.93
C ASP A 62 -5.51 1.82 -3.70
N ALA A 63 -5.16 3.06 -3.47
CA ALA A 63 -3.77 3.45 -3.34
C ALA A 63 -3.57 4.58 -2.32
N PHE A 64 -2.32 4.82 -1.97
CA PHE A 64 -1.90 5.90 -1.09
C PHE A 64 -0.52 6.37 -1.49
N VAL A 65 -0.30 7.68 -1.63
CA VAL A 65 1.01 8.23 -1.92
C VAL A 65 1.64 8.88 -0.70
N THR A 66 2.94 8.67 -0.55
CA THR A 66 3.81 9.44 0.36
C THR A 66 4.95 10.01 -0.48
N ARG A 67 5.12 11.33 -0.48
CA ARG A 67 6.11 11.99 -1.34
C ARG A 67 6.66 13.27 -0.72
N PRO A 68 7.88 13.67 -1.07
CA PRO A 68 8.38 15.00 -0.76
C PRO A 68 7.51 16.12 -1.37
N VAL A 69 7.53 17.29 -0.73
CA VAL A 69 7.13 18.53 -1.40
C VAL A 69 8.17 18.82 -2.47
N SER A 70 7.77 18.85 -3.73
CA SER A 70 8.67 19.08 -4.86
C SER A 70 8.02 19.87 -5.99
N LYS A 71 8.78 20.76 -6.62
CA LYS A 71 8.40 21.47 -7.85
C LYS A 71 8.73 20.66 -9.12
N LYS A 72 9.50 19.58 -8.98
CA LYS A 72 9.90 18.71 -10.10
C LYS A 72 9.24 17.34 -9.95
N PRO A 73 8.96 16.64 -11.05
CA PRO A 73 8.53 15.25 -10.99
C PRO A 73 9.54 14.38 -10.24
N LEU A 74 9.05 13.52 -9.37
CA LEU A 74 9.84 12.63 -8.53
C LEU A 74 9.91 11.23 -9.15
N PRO A 75 11.03 10.51 -9.03
CA PRO A 75 11.06 9.08 -9.32
C PRO A 75 9.99 8.37 -8.51
N VAL A 76 9.29 7.42 -9.14
CA VAL A 76 8.18 6.68 -8.52
C VAL A 76 8.68 5.38 -7.92
N VAL A 77 8.23 5.04 -6.72
CA VAL A 77 8.29 3.68 -6.19
C VAL A 77 6.87 3.15 -6.09
N LEU A 78 6.54 2.15 -6.89
CA LEU A 78 5.25 1.48 -6.83
C LEU A 78 5.36 0.26 -5.92
N ILE A 79 4.71 0.33 -4.75
CA ILE A 79 4.75 -0.70 -3.70
C ILE A 79 3.45 -1.50 -3.75
N THR A 80 3.52 -2.82 -3.79
CA THR A 80 2.32 -3.66 -3.84
C THR A 80 2.26 -4.69 -2.73
N ASN A 81 1.02 -5.03 -2.36
CA ASN A 81 0.67 -5.84 -1.20
C ASN A 81 1.00 -7.33 -1.36
N GLY A 82 1.35 -7.97 -0.24
CA GLY A 82 1.27 -9.41 -0.09
C GLY A 82 -0.17 -9.93 0.01
N THR A 83 -0.33 -11.24 0.00
CA THR A 83 -1.58 -11.86 0.44
C THR A 83 -1.53 -12.09 1.95
N THR A 84 -2.65 -12.27 2.55
CA THR A 84 -2.74 -12.54 3.99
C THR A 84 -2.94 -14.00 4.30
N GLY A 85 -2.46 -14.87 3.49
CA GLY A 85 -2.10 -16.28 3.77
C GLY A 85 -3.21 -17.25 4.16
N THR A 86 -4.39 -16.83 4.63
CA THR A 86 -5.49 -17.72 5.00
C THR A 86 -6.79 -17.29 4.35
N ALA A 87 -7.66 -18.27 4.07
CA ALA A 87 -9.01 -18.06 3.56
C ALA A 87 -9.90 -17.19 4.48
N GLU A 88 -9.51 -17.08 5.74
CA GLU A 88 -10.23 -16.34 6.78
C GLU A 88 -9.86 -14.87 6.86
N PHE A 89 -8.74 -14.47 6.22
CA PHE A 89 -8.40 -13.07 6.21
C PHE A 89 -9.31 -12.31 5.25
N ASP A 90 -10.00 -11.37 5.80
CA ASP A 90 -10.82 -10.46 5.02
C ASP A 90 -9.93 -9.50 4.22
N ARG A 91 -9.75 -9.80 2.92
CA ARG A 91 -8.96 -8.95 2.00
C ARG A 91 -9.51 -7.53 1.92
N TRP A 92 -10.78 -7.35 2.24
CA TRP A 92 -11.45 -6.05 2.26
C TRP A 92 -10.95 -5.14 3.39
N THR A 93 -10.38 -5.71 4.45
CA THR A 93 -9.82 -4.95 5.57
C THR A 93 -8.41 -4.43 5.29
N LEU A 94 -7.73 -4.97 4.27
CA LEU A 94 -6.43 -4.44 3.87
C LEU A 94 -6.58 -3.01 3.36
N ASN A 95 -5.65 -2.15 3.72
CA ASN A 95 -5.57 -0.81 3.19
C ASN A 95 -4.11 -0.42 2.88
N PRO A 96 -3.87 0.58 2.02
CA PRO A 96 -2.51 0.91 1.59
C PRO A 96 -1.58 1.36 2.73
N ASN A 97 -2.12 1.92 3.82
CA ASN A 97 -1.30 2.36 4.96
C ASN A 97 -0.61 1.20 5.69
N ARG A 98 -0.98 -0.06 5.42
CA ARG A 98 -0.22 -1.22 5.88
C ARG A 98 1.27 -1.11 5.55
N TYR A 99 1.61 -0.45 4.45
CA TYR A 99 2.98 -0.27 3.98
C TYR A 99 3.48 1.16 4.17
N SER A 100 2.88 1.93 5.09
CA SER A 100 3.24 3.33 5.34
C SER A 100 4.70 3.51 5.75
N SER A 101 5.25 2.61 6.59
CA SER A 101 6.67 2.66 7.00
C SER A 101 7.60 2.58 5.80
N THR A 102 7.33 1.64 4.88
CA THR A 102 8.11 1.46 3.66
C THR A 102 7.96 2.66 2.72
N ALA A 103 6.73 3.17 2.56
CA ALA A 103 6.48 4.34 1.72
C ALA A 103 7.18 5.60 2.27
N ILE A 104 7.17 5.81 3.58
CA ILE A 104 7.90 6.91 4.24
C ILE A 104 9.40 6.75 4.03
N ALA A 105 9.95 5.53 4.18
CA ALA A 105 11.37 5.28 3.95
C ALA A 105 11.80 5.68 2.53
N PHE A 106 11.10 5.24 1.50
CA PHE A 106 11.42 5.67 0.13
C PHE A 106 11.19 7.16 -0.09
N ALA A 107 10.11 7.74 0.46
CA ALA A 107 9.80 9.15 0.27
C ALA A 107 10.87 10.07 0.87
N ARG A 108 11.39 9.76 2.05
CA ARG A 108 12.47 10.55 2.65
C ARG A 108 13.81 10.47 1.91
N HIS A 109 13.92 9.54 0.95
CA HIS A 109 15.05 9.40 0.04
C HIS A 109 14.74 9.91 -1.38
N GLY A 110 13.67 10.70 -1.53
CA GLY A 110 13.39 11.46 -2.76
C GLY A 110 12.44 10.80 -3.75
N TYR A 111 11.70 9.78 -3.34
CA TYR A 111 10.72 9.12 -4.21
C TYR A 111 9.29 9.58 -3.93
N ALA A 112 8.46 9.56 -4.97
CA ALA A 112 7.02 9.44 -4.79
C ALA A 112 6.68 7.96 -4.59
N ALA A 113 6.52 7.56 -3.32
CA ALA A 113 6.21 6.18 -2.95
C ALA A 113 4.70 5.97 -2.96
N VAL A 114 4.21 5.19 -3.92
CA VAL A 114 2.80 4.87 -4.10
C VAL A 114 2.57 3.43 -3.70
N VAL A 115 1.84 3.21 -2.62
CA VAL A 115 1.31 1.90 -2.27
C VAL A 115 0.04 1.68 -3.07
N VAL A 116 -0.04 0.59 -3.82
CA VAL A 116 -1.21 0.20 -4.60
C VAL A 116 -1.65 -1.21 -4.21
N LEU A 117 -2.92 -1.35 -3.91
CA LEU A 117 -3.55 -2.65 -3.71
C LEU A 117 -4.05 -3.17 -5.05
N ARG A 118 -3.70 -4.42 -5.36
CA ARG A 118 -4.17 -5.09 -6.58
C ARG A 118 -5.67 -5.37 -6.50
N GLU A 119 -6.28 -5.72 -7.61
CA GLU A 119 -7.69 -6.11 -7.65
C GLU A 119 -8.06 -7.14 -6.57
N GLY A 120 -9.25 -6.99 -5.98
CA GLY A 120 -9.75 -7.86 -4.92
C GLY A 120 -9.17 -7.62 -3.53
N TYR A 121 -8.37 -6.57 -3.33
CA TYR A 121 -7.84 -6.15 -2.03
C TYR A 121 -8.31 -4.75 -1.66
N GLY A 122 -8.62 -4.53 -0.39
CA GLY A 122 -9.06 -3.23 0.12
C GLY A 122 -10.29 -2.71 -0.62
N GLN A 123 -10.20 -1.50 -1.15
CA GLN A 123 -11.26 -0.88 -1.95
C GLN A 123 -11.02 -1.03 -3.47
N SER A 124 -10.03 -1.82 -3.87
CA SER A 124 -9.81 -2.14 -5.29
C SER A 124 -10.94 -2.99 -5.84
N SER A 125 -11.36 -2.70 -7.07
CA SER A 125 -12.36 -3.49 -7.78
C SER A 125 -11.85 -4.88 -8.17
N GLY A 126 -12.70 -5.68 -8.81
CA GLY A 126 -12.32 -6.97 -9.38
C GLY A 126 -12.11 -8.08 -8.35
N ALA A 127 -11.40 -9.10 -8.76
CA ALA A 127 -11.11 -10.29 -7.95
C ALA A 127 -9.59 -10.44 -7.78
N ALA A 128 -9.18 -10.92 -6.61
CA ALA A 128 -7.78 -11.19 -6.36
C ALA A 128 -7.25 -12.30 -7.29
N GLU A 129 -5.96 -12.24 -7.60
CA GLU A 129 -5.24 -13.22 -8.41
C GLU A 129 -5.24 -14.64 -7.81
N TYR A 130 -5.71 -14.77 -6.59
CA TYR A 130 -5.82 -16.03 -5.89
C TYR A 130 -7.26 -16.54 -5.91
N THR A 131 -7.60 -17.36 -6.87
CA THR A 131 -8.97 -17.81 -7.11
C THR A 131 -9.34 -19.16 -6.49
N GLY A 132 -8.43 -19.82 -5.75
CA GLY A 132 -8.71 -21.15 -5.21
C GLY A 132 -8.01 -21.47 -3.90
N HIS A 133 -8.68 -22.26 -3.06
CA HIS A 133 -8.11 -22.84 -1.83
C HIS A 133 -7.32 -24.13 -2.12
N SER A 134 -7.19 -24.52 -3.38
CA SER A 134 -6.57 -25.77 -3.79
C SER A 134 -5.13 -25.57 -4.23
N CYS A 135 -4.20 -26.29 -3.61
CA CYS A 135 -2.82 -26.42 -4.08
C CYS A 135 -2.69 -27.20 -5.40
N ILE A 136 -3.75 -27.83 -5.90
CA ILE A 136 -3.70 -28.69 -7.10
C ILE A 136 -3.56 -27.82 -8.36
N GLN A 137 -4.19 -26.66 -8.37
CA GLN A 137 -4.17 -25.73 -9.51
C GLN A 137 -3.99 -24.28 -9.04
N PRO A 138 -2.80 -23.90 -8.57
CA PRO A 138 -2.54 -22.55 -8.06
C PRO A 138 -2.38 -21.51 -9.17
N PHE A 139 -2.35 -21.90 -10.44
CA PHE A 139 -2.30 -21.02 -11.61
C PHE A 139 -1.24 -19.91 -11.50
N HIS A 140 -0.01 -20.28 -11.13
CA HIS A 140 1.05 -19.30 -10.83
C HIS A 140 1.30 -18.31 -11.98
N LEU A 141 1.36 -18.80 -13.23
CA LEU A 141 1.59 -17.94 -14.39
C LEU A 141 0.43 -16.96 -14.61
N GLN A 142 -0.82 -17.48 -14.61
CA GLN A 142 -2.01 -16.66 -14.82
C GLN A 142 -2.19 -15.61 -13.72
N ALA A 143 -1.88 -15.98 -12.46
CA ALA A 143 -1.88 -15.04 -11.37
C ALA A 143 -0.85 -13.91 -11.60
N GLY A 144 0.35 -14.25 -12.04
CA GLY A 144 1.36 -13.26 -12.38
C GLY A 144 0.96 -12.38 -13.58
N GLU A 145 0.26 -12.92 -14.56
CA GLU A 145 -0.27 -12.15 -15.70
C GLU A 145 -1.32 -11.12 -15.22
N GLN A 146 -2.19 -11.50 -14.29
CA GLN A 146 -3.15 -10.57 -13.67
C GLN A 146 -2.43 -9.49 -12.83
N ASP A 147 -1.45 -9.89 -12.05
CA ASP A 147 -0.61 -8.95 -11.29
C ASP A 147 0.07 -7.93 -12.22
N VAL A 148 0.63 -8.38 -13.34
CA VAL A 148 1.25 -7.51 -14.35
C VAL A 148 0.26 -6.49 -14.88
N GLN A 149 -0.98 -6.91 -15.23
CA GLN A 149 -2.02 -5.99 -15.71
C GLN A 149 -2.32 -4.91 -14.68
N ASN A 150 -2.49 -5.28 -13.42
CA ASN A 150 -2.75 -4.33 -12.34
C ASN A 150 -1.59 -3.35 -12.13
N MET A 151 -0.36 -3.86 -12.06
CA MET A 151 0.82 -3.06 -11.76
C MET A 151 1.19 -2.10 -12.90
N VAL A 152 1.08 -2.54 -14.15
CA VAL A 152 1.34 -1.69 -15.32
C VAL A 152 0.28 -0.59 -15.41
N ALA A 153 -1.00 -0.94 -15.28
CA ALA A 153 -2.09 0.03 -15.32
C ALA A 153 -2.01 1.05 -14.16
N ALA A 154 -1.62 0.60 -12.95
CA ALA A 154 -1.37 1.48 -11.82
C ALA A 154 -0.20 2.45 -12.11
N LEU A 155 0.92 1.95 -12.64
CA LEU A 155 2.07 2.78 -12.98
C LEU A 155 1.71 3.87 -14.02
N GLU A 156 0.97 3.50 -15.05
CA GLU A 156 0.47 4.46 -16.05
C GLU A 156 -0.45 5.50 -15.43
N ALA A 157 -1.35 5.08 -14.53
CA ALA A 157 -2.23 6.02 -13.82
C ALA A 157 -1.46 6.99 -12.91
N VAL A 158 -0.48 6.49 -12.17
CA VAL A 158 0.40 7.31 -11.31
C VAL A 158 1.16 8.34 -12.13
N ARG A 159 1.70 7.95 -13.29
CA ARG A 159 2.45 8.83 -14.19
C ARG A 159 1.65 9.98 -14.80
N ARG A 160 0.32 9.94 -14.74
CA ARG A 160 -0.53 11.07 -15.15
C ARG A 160 -0.49 12.24 -14.15
N ASN A 161 0.02 12.04 -12.95
CA ASN A 161 0.17 13.10 -11.96
C ASN A 161 1.42 13.93 -12.23
N SER A 162 1.32 15.25 -12.08
CA SER A 162 2.42 16.19 -12.34
C SER A 162 3.63 16.00 -11.42
N TRP A 163 3.45 15.38 -10.26
CA TRP A 163 4.52 15.08 -9.31
C TRP A 163 5.28 13.77 -9.63
N ALA A 164 4.79 12.95 -10.55
CA ALA A 164 5.38 11.66 -10.87
C ALA A 164 6.27 11.75 -12.12
N SER A 165 7.47 11.15 -12.06
CA SER A 165 8.33 11.00 -13.24
C SER A 165 7.70 10.04 -14.25
N ALA A 166 7.75 10.41 -15.52
CA ALA A 166 7.27 9.59 -16.63
C ALA A 166 8.19 8.40 -16.93
N ASP A 167 9.49 8.52 -16.65
CA ASP A 167 10.57 7.65 -17.15
C ASP A 167 11.49 7.09 -16.06
N ASN A 168 11.18 7.34 -14.79
CA ASN A 168 11.92 6.79 -13.66
C ASN A 168 10.98 6.22 -12.61
N ALA A 169 10.90 4.89 -12.56
CA ALA A 169 10.11 4.16 -11.58
C ALA A 169 10.83 2.89 -11.10
N MET A 170 10.46 2.42 -9.92
CA MET A 170 10.83 1.11 -9.37
C MET A 170 9.59 0.35 -8.91
N LEU A 171 9.69 -0.97 -8.92
CA LEU A 171 8.67 -1.88 -8.42
C LEU A 171 9.14 -2.51 -7.12
N VAL A 172 8.30 -2.47 -6.10
CA VAL A 172 8.59 -3.03 -4.78
C VAL A 172 7.41 -3.88 -4.34
N GLY A 173 7.65 -5.03 -3.73
CA GLY A 173 6.58 -5.84 -3.20
C GLY A 173 7.03 -6.81 -2.13
N MET A 174 6.09 -7.25 -1.29
CA MET A 174 6.29 -8.21 -0.23
C MET A 174 5.46 -9.47 -0.48
N SER A 175 6.00 -10.65 -0.20
CA SER A 175 5.25 -11.90 -0.30
C SER A 175 4.68 -12.10 -1.72
N ALA A 176 3.38 -12.32 -1.89
CA ALA A 176 2.75 -12.34 -3.23
C ALA A 176 2.96 -11.03 -4.01
N GLY A 177 3.09 -9.89 -3.33
CA GLY A 177 3.47 -8.63 -3.98
C GLY A 177 4.91 -8.64 -4.50
N GLY A 178 5.83 -9.33 -3.82
CA GLY A 178 7.18 -9.56 -4.33
C GLY A 178 7.18 -10.41 -5.61
N PHE A 179 6.35 -11.46 -5.64
CA PHE A 179 6.10 -12.23 -6.85
C PHE A 179 5.53 -11.34 -7.98
N ALA A 180 4.53 -10.51 -7.67
CA ALA A 180 3.92 -9.56 -8.61
C ALA A 180 4.94 -8.54 -9.16
N ALA A 181 5.81 -8.00 -8.30
CA ALA A 181 6.87 -7.07 -8.71
C ALA A 181 7.88 -7.74 -9.66
N ILE A 182 8.30 -8.98 -9.39
CA ILE A 182 9.19 -9.75 -10.27
C ILE A 182 8.49 -10.08 -11.60
N ALA A 183 7.23 -10.54 -11.58
CA ALA A 183 6.46 -10.80 -12.80
C ALA A 183 6.34 -9.55 -13.67
N THR A 184 6.02 -8.41 -13.06
CA THR A 184 5.90 -7.12 -13.76
C THR A 184 7.26 -6.66 -14.30
N GLY A 185 8.32 -6.74 -13.50
CA GLY A 185 9.67 -6.39 -13.92
C GLY A 185 10.17 -7.21 -15.11
N ALA A 186 9.78 -8.49 -15.20
CA ALA A 186 10.14 -9.38 -16.31
C ALA A 186 9.53 -8.94 -17.66
N THR A 187 8.49 -8.13 -17.66
CA THR A 187 7.93 -7.51 -18.88
C THR A 187 8.71 -6.27 -19.34
N ASN A 188 9.67 -5.82 -18.55
CA ASN A 188 10.49 -4.62 -18.78
C ASN A 188 9.67 -3.37 -19.12
N PRO A 189 8.74 -2.92 -18.24
CA PRO A 189 7.89 -1.78 -18.53
C PRO A 189 8.74 -0.52 -18.80
N PRO A 190 8.38 0.32 -19.77
CA PRO A 190 9.14 1.53 -20.08
C PRO A 190 9.35 2.40 -18.84
N GLY A 191 10.59 2.90 -18.65
CA GLY A 191 10.94 3.78 -17.54
C GLY A 191 11.05 3.10 -16.17
N VAL A 192 10.82 1.81 -16.04
CA VAL A 192 11.15 1.07 -14.81
C VAL A 192 12.65 0.80 -14.80
N LYS A 193 13.31 1.06 -13.67
CA LYS A 193 14.76 1.00 -13.51
C LYS A 193 15.23 -0.19 -12.66
N ALA A 194 14.42 -0.62 -11.70
CA ALA A 194 14.78 -1.70 -10.79
C ALA A 194 13.55 -2.35 -10.14
N VAL A 195 13.76 -3.55 -9.59
CA VAL A 195 12.75 -4.31 -8.84
C VAL A 195 13.32 -4.71 -7.49
N ILE A 196 12.53 -4.56 -6.42
CA ILE A 196 12.90 -5.03 -5.07
C ILE A 196 11.82 -5.98 -4.57
N ASN A 197 12.25 -7.18 -4.25
CA ASN A 197 11.43 -8.28 -3.78
C ASN A 197 11.75 -8.57 -2.31
N PHE A 198 10.82 -8.26 -1.41
CA PHE A 198 10.91 -8.55 0.02
C PHE A 198 10.15 -9.84 0.32
N ASP A 199 10.85 -10.88 0.74
CA ASP A 199 10.29 -12.19 1.11
C ASP A 199 9.26 -12.72 0.10
N GLY A 200 9.50 -12.45 -1.19
CA GLY A 200 8.51 -12.65 -2.23
C GLY A 200 8.36 -14.09 -2.66
N GLY A 201 7.14 -14.48 -2.85
CA GLY A 201 6.79 -15.81 -3.33
C GLY A 201 5.29 -16.00 -3.38
N ARG A 202 4.88 -17.20 -3.82
CA ARG A 202 3.48 -17.57 -3.95
C ARG A 202 3.26 -19.04 -3.62
N GLY A 203 2.14 -19.36 -2.98
CA GLY A 203 1.75 -20.74 -2.71
C GLY A 203 2.43 -21.39 -1.52
N ALA A 204 3.02 -20.63 -0.58
CA ALA A 204 3.52 -21.20 0.68
C ALA A 204 2.37 -21.79 1.51
N ILE A 205 2.57 -22.98 2.08
CA ILE A 205 1.57 -23.66 2.91
C ILE A 205 1.91 -23.46 4.40
N ASP A 206 3.15 -23.74 4.77
CA ASP A 206 3.57 -23.80 6.18
C ASP A 206 5.06 -23.41 6.37
N GLY A 207 5.63 -22.70 5.40
CA GLY A 207 7.06 -22.39 5.36
C GLY A 207 7.97 -23.61 5.08
N LYS A 208 7.39 -24.77 4.75
CA LYS A 208 8.13 -26.00 4.41
C LYS A 208 7.80 -26.50 3.01
N SER A 209 6.61 -26.18 2.51
CA SER A 209 6.11 -26.66 1.23
C SER A 209 5.45 -25.54 0.41
N LEU A 210 5.42 -25.75 -0.91
CA LEU A 210 4.82 -24.87 -1.89
C LEU A 210 3.76 -25.61 -2.67
N CYS A 211 2.63 -24.95 -2.89
CA CYS A 211 1.61 -25.43 -3.82
C CYS A 211 2.21 -25.47 -5.23
N ASP A 212 2.12 -26.61 -5.90
CA ASP A 212 2.71 -26.83 -7.24
C ASP A 212 4.11 -26.18 -7.37
N LYS A 213 5.05 -26.63 -6.53
CA LYS A 213 6.43 -26.15 -6.54
C LYS A 213 7.05 -26.16 -7.94
N THR A 214 6.79 -27.23 -8.72
CA THR A 214 7.34 -27.37 -10.08
C THR A 214 6.78 -26.27 -11.01
N GLY A 215 5.49 -26.00 -10.97
CA GLY A 215 4.86 -24.94 -11.76
C GLY A 215 5.37 -23.57 -11.35
N LEU A 216 5.56 -23.33 -10.05
CA LEU A 216 6.13 -22.07 -9.56
C LEU A 216 7.57 -21.85 -10.05
N MET A 217 8.45 -22.88 -9.98
CA MET A 217 9.81 -22.78 -10.49
C MET A 217 9.84 -22.51 -12.00
N LYS A 218 8.99 -23.18 -12.79
CA LYS A 218 8.84 -22.92 -14.24
C LYS A 218 8.38 -21.48 -14.50
N THR A 219 7.50 -20.95 -13.68
CA THR A 219 7.03 -19.56 -13.80
C THR A 219 8.18 -18.58 -13.56
N TYR A 220 8.98 -18.77 -12.51
CA TYR A 220 10.16 -17.94 -12.27
C TYR A 220 11.23 -18.08 -13.37
N GLU A 221 11.45 -19.30 -13.88
CA GLU A 221 12.33 -19.51 -15.05
C GLU A 221 11.86 -18.73 -16.28
N GLN A 222 10.54 -18.73 -16.54
CA GLN A 222 9.96 -17.96 -17.64
C GLN A 222 10.17 -16.46 -17.47
N TYR A 223 9.96 -15.93 -16.25
CA TYR A 223 10.23 -14.52 -15.95
C TYR A 223 11.72 -14.19 -16.14
N GLY A 224 12.60 -15.05 -15.68
CA GLY A 224 14.04 -14.85 -15.83
C GLY A 224 14.50 -14.79 -17.28
N LYS A 225 13.85 -15.51 -18.20
CA LYS A 225 14.19 -15.50 -19.65
C LYS A 225 13.98 -14.13 -20.29
N THR A 226 13.04 -13.34 -19.81
CA THR A 226 12.68 -12.04 -20.39
C THR A 226 13.23 -10.86 -19.58
N ALA A 227 13.51 -11.03 -18.30
CA ALA A 227 13.93 -9.98 -17.40
C ALA A 227 15.28 -9.37 -17.80
N LYS A 228 15.31 -8.03 -17.90
CA LYS A 228 16.51 -7.22 -18.17
C LYS A 228 16.82 -6.25 -17.02
N LEU A 229 15.80 -5.97 -16.19
CA LEU A 229 15.92 -5.00 -15.09
C LEU A 229 16.71 -5.63 -13.94
N PRO A 230 17.58 -4.84 -13.27
CA PRO A 230 18.20 -5.29 -12.02
C PRO A 230 17.14 -5.56 -10.96
N SER A 231 17.33 -6.64 -10.21
CA SER A 231 16.44 -7.00 -9.13
C SER A 231 17.18 -7.38 -7.85
N LEU A 232 16.63 -6.96 -6.71
CA LEU A 232 17.12 -7.28 -5.37
C LEU A 232 16.10 -8.18 -4.66
N TRP A 233 16.55 -9.32 -4.17
CA TRP A 233 15.73 -10.29 -3.45
C TRP A 233 16.21 -10.38 -2.01
N LEU A 234 15.35 -9.99 -1.08
CA LEU A 234 15.65 -9.94 0.36
C LEU A 234 14.77 -10.95 1.09
N TYR A 235 15.39 -11.84 1.86
CA TYR A 235 14.68 -12.84 2.66
C TYR A 235 15.23 -12.85 4.09
N ALA A 236 14.34 -12.71 5.07
CA ALA A 236 14.75 -12.77 6.47
C ALA A 236 15.12 -14.19 6.90
N LYS A 237 16.18 -14.34 7.70
CA LYS A 237 16.68 -15.65 8.15
C LYS A 237 15.61 -16.50 8.85
N ASN A 238 14.64 -15.87 9.53
CA ASN A 238 13.57 -16.53 10.26
C ASN A 238 12.19 -16.33 9.62
N ASP A 239 12.12 -16.10 8.29
CA ASP A 239 10.86 -16.09 7.57
C ASP A 239 10.15 -17.45 7.68
N LYS A 240 8.89 -17.42 8.13
CA LYS A 240 8.09 -18.65 8.33
C LYS A 240 7.20 -18.99 7.14
N SER A 241 7.06 -18.07 6.18
CA SER A 241 6.31 -18.29 4.95
C SER A 241 7.22 -18.73 3.81
N PHE A 242 8.31 -17.98 3.58
CA PHE A 242 9.32 -18.26 2.55
C PHE A 242 10.72 -18.23 3.18
N PRO A 243 11.13 -19.29 3.89
CA PRO A 243 12.49 -19.38 4.41
C PRO A 243 13.54 -19.16 3.32
N PRO A 244 14.74 -18.64 3.65
CA PRO A 244 15.77 -18.30 2.66
C PRO A 244 16.11 -19.40 1.67
N ASP A 245 16.08 -20.67 2.08
CA ASP A 245 16.34 -21.79 1.17
C ASP A 245 15.27 -21.90 0.09
N MET A 246 13.99 -21.72 0.46
CA MET A 246 12.87 -21.71 -0.48
C MET A 246 12.96 -20.48 -1.40
N GLY A 247 13.28 -19.31 -0.85
CA GLY A 247 13.55 -18.10 -1.63
C GLY A 247 14.71 -18.28 -2.61
N ARG A 248 15.75 -18.99 -2.19
CA ARG A 248 16.92 -19.33 -3.03
C ARG A 248 16.57 -20.25 -4.19
N GLU A 249 15.67 -21.21 -4.00
CA GLU A 249 15.21 -22.05 -5.11
C GLU A 249 14.44 -21.24 -6.17
N MET A 250 13.54 -20.34 -5.75
CA MET A 250 12.85 -19.43 -6.65
C MET A 250 13.81 -18.49 -7.39
N PHE A 251 14.76 -17.91 -6.67
CA PHE A 251 15.80 -17.08 -7.24
C PHE A 251 16.67 -17.85 -8.25
N ASN A 252 17.09 -19.08 -7.93
CA ASN A 252 17.89 -19.89 -8.84
C ASN A 252 17.13 -20.23 -10.14
N ALA A 253 15.84 -20.52 -10.05
CA ALA A 253 14.99 -20.69 -11.23
C ALA A 253 14.95 -19.43 -12.11
N TYR A 254 14.78 -18.26 -11.49
CA TYR A 254 14.80 -16.97 -12.17
C TYR A 254 16.18 -16.63 -12.76
N GLN A 255 17.28 -17.00 -12.09
CA GLN A 255 18.66 -16.69 -12.47
C GLN A 255 19.22 -17.55 -13.61
N GLN A 256 18.52 -18.60 -14.07
CA GLN A 256 19.02 -19.48 -15.14
C GLN A 256 19.43 -18.73 -16.42
N SER A 257 18.83 -17.59 -16.69
CA SER A 257 19.14 -16.73 -17.84
C SER A 257 20.22 -15.67 -17.54
N LYS A 258 20.88 -15.70 -16.37
CA LYS A 258 21.96 -14.78 -15.97
C LYS A 258 21.55 -13.30 -16.01
N ASN A 259 20.31 -13.00 -15.64
CA ASN A 259 19.83 -11.62 -15.50
C ASN A 259 20.49 -10.91 -14.31
N PRO A 260 20.48 -9.56 -14.26
CA PRO A 260 21.13 -8.79 -13.19
C PRO A 260 20.31 -8.84 -11.89
N ALA A 261 20.44 -9.92 -11.13
CA ALA A 261 19.70 -10.12 -9.88
C ALA A 261 20.64 -10.41 -8.71
N GLN A 262 20.29 -9.93 -7.52
CA GLN A 262 21.01 -10.14 -6.28
C GLN A 262 20.09 -10.79 -5.25
N PHE A 263 20.61 -11.75 -4.48
CA PHE A 263 19.88 -12.42 -3.40
C PHE A 263 20.63 -12.24 -2.09
N ILE A 264 19.95 -11.66 -1.10
CA ILE A 264 20.54 -11.39 0.21
C ILE A 264 19.65 -11.98 1.30
N VAL A 265 20.28 -12.72 2.24
CA VAL A 265 19.62 -13.17 3.45
C VAL A 265 19.79 -12.08 4.51
N MET A 266 18.68 -11.51 4.92
CA MET A 266 18.62 -10.51 5.99
C MET A 266 18.73 -11.20 7.37
N PRO A 267 19.16 -10.48 8.41
CA PRO A 267 19.12 -10.99 9.78
C PRO A 267 17.69 -11.44 10.18
N SER A 268 17.58 -12.18 11.27
CA SER A 268 16.27 -12.50 11.85
C SER A 268 15.57 -11.26 12.35
N TYR A 269 14.27 -11.15 12.09
CA TYR A 269 13.43 -10.06 12.58
C TYR A 269 12.25 -10.60 13.41
N GLY A 270 12.07 -10.09 14.61
CA GLY A 270 10.95 -10.44 15.47
C GLY A 270 10.75 -11.95 15.66
N LYS A 271 9.49 -12.34 15.79
CA LYS A 271 9.08 -13.76 15.90
C LYS A 271 8.93 -14.44 14.53
N ASP A 272 8.72 -13.64 13.49
CA ASP A 272 8.56 -14.05 12.11
C ASP A 272 9.15 -12.97 11.20
N GLY A 273 10.18 -13.34 10.45
CA GLY A 273 10.86 -12.42 9.57
C GLY A 273 10.05 -12.00 8.35
N HIS A 274 9.01 -12.75 8.00
CA HIS A 274 8.17 -12.48 6.81
C HIS A 274 7.56 -11.07 6.76
N VAL A 275 7.46 -10.41 7.91
CA VAL A 275 6.83 -9.09 8.03
C VAL A 275 7.83 -7.93 8.10
N PHE A 276 9.13 -8.15 7.81
CA PHE A 276 10.11 -7.10 8.07
C PHE A 276 9.96 -5.88 7.16
N MET A 277 9.45 -6.01 5.95
CA MET A 277 9.23 -4.85 5.06
C MET A 277 8.26 -3.83 5.67
N ASP A 278 7.15 -4.28 6.25
CA ASP A 278 6.09 -3.42 6.76
C ASP A 278 6.25 -3.06 8.26
N SER A 279 6.94 -3.90 9.01
CA SER A 279 6.99 -3.83 10.47
C SER A 279 8.34 -3.44 11.05
N ALA A 280 9.44 -3.73 10.35
CA ALA A 280 10.78 -3.38 10.83
C ALA A 280 11.06 -1.87 10.67
N PRO A 281 11.89 -1.30 11.55
CA PRO A 281 12.38 0.05 11.33
C PRO A 281 13.21 0.10 10.04
N GLU A 282 13.21 1.23 9.36
CA GLU A 282 13.96 1.45 8.12
C GLU A 282 15.43 1.04 8.23
N SER A 283 16.07 1.34 9.36
CA SER A 283 17.49 1.00 9.63
C SER A 283 17.80 -0.50 9.54
N PHE A 284 16.78 -1.38 9.63
CA PHE A 284 16.97 -2.81 9.51
C PHE A 284 17.33 -3.24 8.08
N TRP A 285 16.76 -2.60 7.06
CA TRP A 285 16.90 -3.05 5.67
C TRP A 285 17.41 -1.96 4.70
N TRP A 286 17.31 -0.67 5.05
CA TRP A 286 17.63 0.41 4.12
C TRP A 286 19.07 0.38 3.61
N ASN A 287 20.05 0.11 4.45
CA ASN A 287 21.45 0.06 4.01
C ASN A 287 21.68 -0.95 2.87
N THR A 288 21.00 -2.08 2.92
CA THR A 288 21.07 -3.10 1.86
C THR A 288 20.39 -2.61 0.57
N VAL A 289 19.23 -1.99 0.71
CA VAL A 289 18.51 -1.39 -0.41
C VAL A 289 19.30 -0.21 -0.99
N ALA A 290 19.85 0.67 -0.15
CA ALA A 290 20.65 1.83 -0.57
C ALA A 290 21.86 1.41 -1.42
N ALA A 291 22.59 0.39 -1.00
CA ALA A 291 23.72 -0.14 -1.77
C ALA A 291 23.29 -0.65 -3.17
N PHE A 292 22.15 -1.30 -3.26
CA PHE A 292 21.58 -1.73 -4.55
C PHE A 292 21.13 -0.53 -5.40
N LEU A 293 20.50 0.48 -4.79
CA LEU A 293 20.06 1.69 -5.48
C LEU A 293 21.25 2.48 -6.04
N GLU A 294 22.32 2.63 -5.23
CA GLU A 294 23.56 3.29 -5.64
C GLU A 294 24.19 2.61 -6.86
N GLN A 295 24.31 1.28 -6.82
CA GLN A 295 24.84 0.48 -7.95
C GLN A 295 24.01 0.66 -9.23
N ASN A 296 22.74 0.97 -9.11
CA ASN A 296 21.81 1.14 -10.22
C ASN A 296 21.50 2.64 -10.52
N HIS A 297 22.31 3.56 -9.99
CA HIS A 297 22.19 4.99 -10.21
C HIS A 297 20.80 5.56 -9.84
N GLN A 298 20.18 5.02 -8.78
CA GLN A 298 18.92 5.51 -8.26
C GLN A 298 19.15 6.32 -6.96
N PRO A 299 18.24 7.24 -6.60
CA PRO A 299 18.33 7.97 -5.34
C PRO A 299 18.41 7.03 -4.13
N PHE A 300 19.34 7.25 -3.22
CA PHE A 300 19.53 6.44 -2.03
C PHE A 300 19.86 7.24 -0.77
N GLN A 301 20.24 8.52 -0.95
CA GLN A 301 20.60 9.38 0.16
C GLN A 301 19.37 9.98 0.83
N GLU A 302 19.41 10.08 2.15
CA GLU A 302 18.38 10.74 2.91
C GLU A 302 18.35 12.24 2.60
N ILE A 303 17.20 12.75 2.17
CA ILE A 303 16.99 14.18 1.89
C ILE A 303 16.00 14.83 2.87
N ILE A 304 15.20 14.03 3.58
CA ILE A 304 14.23 14.51 4.56
C ILE A 304 14.42 13.78 5.88
N LYS A 305 14.67 14.55 6.95
CA LYS A 305 14.70 14.01 8.32
C LYS A 305 13.30 13.99 8.90
N LEU A 306 12.90 12.85 9.44
CA LEU A 306 11.64 12.78 10.16
C LEU A 306 11.73 13.56 11.49
N PRO A 307 10.64 14.19 11.93
CA PRO A 307 10.61 14.88 13.20
C PRO A 307 10.77 13.87 14.35
N VAL A 308 11.47 14.29 15.39
CA VAL A 308 11.49 13.54 16.66
C VAL A 308 10.12 13.69 17.31
N VAL A 309 9.49 12.58 17.60
CA VAL A 309 8.20 12.55 18.34
C VAL A 309 8.51 12.67 19.84
N ASN A 310 7.96 13.65 20.50
CA ASN A 310 8.13 13.89 21.92
C ASN A 310 6.75 13.97 22.59
N LEU A 311 6.10 12.84 22.76
CA LEU A 311 4.88 12.74 23.57
C LEU A 311 5.25 12.36 25.00
N ILE A 312 4.59 12.94 25.98
CA ILE A 312 4.79 12.57 27.38
C ILE A 312 4.08 11.23 27.62
N GLU A 313 4.79 10.27 28.20
CA GLU A 313 4.19 8.99 28.57
C GLU A 313 3.03 9.19 29.56
N PRO A 314 1.85 8.60 29.31
CA PRO A 314 0.76 8.63 30.27
C PRO A 314 1.18 8.02 31.64
N PRO A 315 0.97 8.71 32.75
CA PRO A 315 1.63 8.35 34.01
C PRO A 315 1.15 7.04 34.64
N ALA A 316 -0.08 6.63 34.33
CA ALA A 316 -0.69 5.43 34.92
C ALA A 316 -0.41 4.12 34.16
N LEU A 317 0.27 4.17 33.01
CA LEU A 317 0.53 2.97 32.22
C LEU A 317 1.34 1.93 33.00
N ASN A 318 0.89 0.67 32.92
CA ASN A 318 1.66 -0.47 33.39
C ASN A 318 2.87 -0.76 32.47
N VAL A 319 3.72 -1.73 32.83
CA VAL A 319 4.94 -2.08 32.07
C VAL A 319 4.62 -2.39 30.59
N ALA A 320 3.52 -3.11 30.32
CA ALA A 320 3.11 -3.43 28.94
C ALA A 320 2.63 -2.18 28.19
N GLY A 321 1.86 -1.32 28.83
CA GLY A 321 1.40 -0.04 28.29
C GLY A 321 2.55 0.92 27.97
N LYS A 322 3.55 1.03 28.86
CA LYS A 322 4.76 1.84 28.63
C LYS A 322 5.54 1.34 27.41
N LYS A 323 5.72 0.01 27.29
CA LYS A 323 6.36 -0.58 26.12
C LYS A 323 5.57 -0.31 24.84
N ALA A 324 4.25 -0.46 24.87
CA ALA A 324 3.39 -0.18 23.72
C ALA A 324 3.41 1.31 23.34
N PHE A 325 3.47 2.22 24.32
CA PHE A 325 3.58 3.64 24.06
C PHE A 325 4.93 4.02 23.44
N SER A 326 6.03 3.48 23.93
CA SER A 326 7.36 3.66 23.32
C SER A 326 7.42 3.12 21.89
N GLU A 327 6.77 1.98 21.61
CA GLU A 327 6.62 1.46 20.25
C GLU A 327 5.76 2.40 19.39
N TYR A 328 4.67 2.93 19.95
CA TYR A 328 3.81 3.89 19.29
C TYR A 328 4.56 5.16 18.87
N GLU A 329 5.40 5.72 19.73
CA GLU A 329 6.19 6.91 19.41
C GLU A 329 7.19 6.66 18.28
N SER A 330 7.91 5.58 18.36
CA SER A 330 9.04 5.28 17.46
C SER A 330 8.63 4.75 16.09
N THR A 331 7.43 4.18 15.94
CA THR A 331 7.01 3.53 14.70
C THR A 331 6.51 4.48 13.63
N GLN A 332 6.78 4.15 12.36
CA GLN A 332 6.25 4.85 11.18
C GLN A 332 5.01 4.14 10.57
N ARG A 333 4.34 3.30 11.35
CA ARG A 333 3.11 2.56 10.96
C ARG A 333 1.86 3.45 11.02
N TYR A 334 1.81 4.44 10.15
CA TYR A 334 0.69 5.39 10.01
C TYR A 334 -0.50 4.71 9.30
N GLU A 335 -1.75 5.09 9.50
CA GLU A 335 -2.29 5.99 10.51
C GLU A 335 -2.31 5.26 11.86
N LYS A 336 -1.92 5.95 12.92
CA LYS A 336 -1.82 5.36 14.26
C LYS A 336 -2.51 6.22 15.32
N ALA A 337 -3.03 5.59 16.38
CA ALA A 337 -3.57 6.27 17.56
C ALA A 337 -3.26 5.48 18.82
N PHE A 338 -3.21 6.22 19.93
CA PHE A 338 -3.09 5.66 21.28
C PHE A 338 -4.22 6.22 22.16
N ALA A 339 -4.93 5.35 22.84
CA ALA A 339 -5.98 5.70 23.80
C ALA A 339 -5.63 5.15 25.18
N THR A 340 -6.02 5.86 26.23
CA THR A 340 -5.80 5.42 27.60
C THR A 340 -6.86 6.02 28.53
N ASP A 341 -7.01 5.45 29.72
CA ASP A 341 -7.79 6.00 30.81
C ASP A 341 -6.89 6.46 31.97
N PRO A 342 -7.43 7.18 32.98
CA PRO A 342 -6.67 7.61 34.13
C PRO A 342 -6.09 6.47 35.00
N ASP A 343 -6.61 5.25 34.89
CA ASP A 343 -6.14 4.08 35.64
C ASP A 343 -5.09 3.26 34.88
N GLY A 344 -4.76 3.66 33.62
CA GLY A 344 -3.71 3.09 32.82
C GLY A 344 -4.11 1.90 31.96
N ASP A 345 -5.40 1.64 31.76
CA ASP A 345 -5.89 0.77 30.70
C ASP A 345 -5.65 1.49 29.36
N TRP A 346 -5.28 0.75 28.33
CA TRP A 346 -4.80 1.36 27.08
C TRP A 346 -5.17 0.55 25.83
N GLY A 347 -5.14 1.24 24.69
CA GLY A 347 -5.28 0.64 23.38
C GLY A 347 -4.43 1.39 22.35
N ALA A 348 -3.80 0.66 21.45
CA ALA A 348 -3.04 1.21 20.34
C ALA A 348 -3.53 0.66 19.01
N ALA A 349 -3.65 1.51 18.01
CA ALA A 349 -4.02 1.17 16.66
C ALA A 349 -2.95 1.65 15.68
N TYR A 350 -2.71 0.87 14.64
CA TYR A 350 -1.73 1.14 13.60
C TYR A 350 -2.33 0.79 12.23
N TRP A 351 -1.79 1.39 11.16
CA TRP A 351 -2.15 1.10 9.79
C TRP A 351 -3.64 1.27 9.49
N ALA A 352 -4.31 2.19 10.18
CA ALA A 352 -5.68 2.52 9.84
C ALA A 352 -5.76 3.24 8.48
N ARG A 353 -6.94 3.29 7.90
CA ARG A 353 -7.16 3.97 6.62
C ARG A 353 -6.99 5.50 6.75
N ASN A 354 -7.37 6.02 7.90
CA ASN A 354 -7.25 7.44 8.25
C ASN A 354 -7.13 7.61 9.78
N SER A 355 -6.92 8.84 10.21
CA SER A 355 -6.74 9.19 11.63
C SER A 355 -8.00 8.96 12.48
N GLN A 356 -9.20 9.12 11.91
CA GLN A 356 -10.46 8.87 12.63
C GLN A 356 -10.63 7.37 12.91
N GLU A 357 -10.35 6.51 11.93
CA GLU A 357 -10.39 5.06 12.11
C GLU A 357 -9.35 4.60 13.13
N ALA A 358 -8.13 5.16 13.07
CA ALA A 358 -7.09 4.88 14.06
C ALA A 358 -7.56 5.23 15.49
N ALA A 359 -8.12 6.42 15.66
CA ALA A 359 -8.63 6.88 16.95
C ALA A 359 -9.77 6.00 17.46
N ALA A 360 -10.75 5.68 16.62
CA ALA A 360 -11.88 4.83 16.98
C ALA A 360 -11.43 3.42 17.37
N THR A 361 -10.47 2.86 16.64
CA THR A 361 -9.92 1.52 16.91
C THR A 361 -9.13 1.50 18.21
N ALA A 362 -8.24 2.48 18.45
CA ALA A 362 -7.49 2.58 19.69
C ALA A 362 -8.43 2.74 20.91
N LEU A 363 -9.46 3.58 20.79
CA LEU A 363 -10.48 3.77 21.82
C LEU A 363 -11.26 2.48 22.10
N SER A 364 -11.66 1.75 21.05
CA SER A 364 -12.34 0.47 21.16
C SER A 364 -11.50 -0.57 21.88
N ILE A 365 -10.20 -0.68 21.54
CA ILE A 365 -9.27 -1.59 22.20
C ILE A 365 -9.13 -1.23 23.69
N CYS A 366 -8.87 0.04 24.01
CA CYS A 366 -8.78 0.52 25.39
C CYS A 366 -10.04 0.18 26.19
N THR A 367 -11.23 0.48 25.64
CA THR A 367 -12.52 0.22 26.30
C THR A 367 -12.78 -1.27 26.53
N LYS A 368 -12.36 -2.13 25.60
CA LYS A 368 -12.52 -3.58 25.70
C LYS A 368 -11.63 -4.19 26.79
N GLU A 369 -10.43 -3.65 26.97
CA GLU A 369 -9.47 -4.10 27.98
C GLU A 369 -9.72 -3.47 29.37
N GLN A 370 -10.66 -2.51 29.45
CA GLN A 370 -10.99 -1.79 30.68
C GLN A 370 -11.50 -2.71 31.79
N ARG A 371 -11.04 -2.45 32.99
CA ARG A 371 -11.59 -3.04 34.19
C ARG A 371 -13.00 -2.51 34.48
N ARG A 372 -13.85 -3.35 35.04
CA ARG A 372 -15.22 -2.95 35.39
C ARG A 372 -15.21 -1.76 36.40
N GLY A 373 -15.83 -0.65 36.01
CA GLY A 373 -15.93 0.55 36.82
C GLY A 373 -14.77 1.53 36.67
N ALA A 374 -13.81 1.26 35.77
CA ALA A 374 -12.74 2.18 35.42
C ALA A 374 -13.27 3.47 34.77
N PRO A 375 -12.54 4.60 34.88
CA PRO A 375 -12.83 5.81 34.14
C PRO A 375 -12.86 5.58 32.65
N LYS A 376 -13.59 6.41 31.89
CA LYS A 376 -13.68 6.24 30.43
C LYS A 376 -12.33 6.41 29.74
N CYS A 377 -12.03 5.54 28.79
CA CYS A 377 -10.93 5.72 27.85
C CYS A 377 -11.12 6.98 27.00
N ALA A 378 -10.02 7.66 26.73
CA ALA A 378 -9.95 8.79 25.82
C ALA A 378 -8.78 8.62 24.84
N VAL A 379 -8.92 9.16 23.63
CA VAL A 379 -7.81 9.19 22.68
C VAL A 379 -6.75 10.14 23.21
N TYR A 380 -5.55 9.64 23.42
CA TYR A 380 -4.42 10.39 23.96
C TYR A 380 -3.59 11.05 22.86
N ALA A 381 -3.28 10.28 21.82
CA ALA A 381 -2.49 10.75 20.71
C ALA A 381 -2.99 10.17 19.37
N ILE A 382 -2.83 10.96 18.32
CA ILE A 382 -3.08 10.58 16.92
C ILE A 382 -1.84 10.92 16.12
N ASN A 383 -1.30 9.94 15.43
CA ASN A 383 -0.04 10.06 14.72
C ASN A 383 1.07 10.58 15.66
N ASN A 384 1.66 11.73 15.38
CA ASN A 384 2.76 12.29 16.19
C ASN A 384 2.29 13.41 17.15
N ASN A 385 1.00 13.63 17.29
CA ASN A 385 0.45 14.75 18.04
C ASN A 385 -0.52 14.29 19.14
N TYR A 386 -0.65 15.09 20.18
CA TYR A 386 -1.74 14.90 21.14
C TYR A 386 -3.09 15.03 20.46
N ALA A 387 -4.04 14.20 20.86
CA ALA A 387 -5.42 14.34 20.41
C ALA A 387 -5.99 15.70 20.81
N SER A 388 -6.66 16.38 19.86
CA SER A 388 -7.33 17.65 20.17
C SER A 388 -8.52 17.44 21.13
N GLU A 389 -8.92 18.51 21.83
CA GLU A 389 -10.11 18.44 22.73
C GLU A 389 -11.39 18.00 22.01
N LYS A 390 -11.48 18.18 20.68
CA LYS A 390 -12.61 17.71 19.86
C LYS A 390 -12.61 16.20 19.60
N THR A 391 -11.49 15.53 19.83
CA THR A 391 -11.32 14.07 19.64
C THR A 391 -11.23 13.31 20.97
N ARG A 392 -11.27 14.01 22.08
CA ARG A 392 -11.40 13.48 23.43
C ARG A 392 -12.87 13.33 23.80
#